data_f26beee2e107bb7906b903ccfc07e76c
#
_entry.id   f26beee2e107bb7906b903ccfc07e76c
#
_cell.length_a   1.000
_cell.length_b   1.000
_cell.length_c   1.000
_cell.angle_alpha   90.00
_cell.angle_beta   90.00
_cell.angle_gamma   90.00
#
_symmetry.space_group_name_H-M   'P 1'
#
loop_
_entity.id
_entity.type
_entity.pdbx_description
1 polymer ?
#
loop_
_entity_poly.entity_id
_entity_poly.type
_entity_poly.pdbx_seq_one_letter_code
_entity_poly.pdbx_strand_id
1 'polypeptide(L)'
;AGQYAQEQSISPVKEVTNTGAANVEFKNLPFGYYLVRSSLGALCAIDTTNPKAVIKEKNEKPIVTKEVQENSTGSWGKQNDAEIGDKILYQSVITAADGNPSNYVFHDTMSAGLTFLKEEVSVYINNAETPLTSGYRILTGQEEGKKDAACTFEIHFENGIIHTNDVVKICYAALLNENAKVCDEETNSVYLTYGENGKTTIETTKTFNWSFGVYKFT
;
A
#
# COMPACT_ATOMS: atom_id res chain seq x y z
N ALA A 1 1.68 -23.91 8.45
CA ALA A 1 1.86 -24.79 7.28
C ALA A 1 2.61 -24.06 6.14
N GLY A 2 2.25 -22.84 5.79
CA GLY A 2 2.94 -22.06 4.74
C GLY A 2 4.40 -21.80 5.06
N GLN A 3 4.70 -21.31 6.26
CA GLN A 3 6.06 -21.08 6.74
C GLN A 3 6.89 -22.37 6.73
N TYR A 4 6.32 -23.49 7.19
CA TYR A 4 7.00 -24.79 7.14
C TYR A 4 7.34 -25.24 5.71
N ALA A 5 6.42 -25.03 4.76
CA ALA A 5 6.67 -25.36 3.36
C ALA A 5 7.79 -24.51 2.75
N GLN A 6 7.91 -23.24 3.13
CA GLN A 6 9.02 -22.37 2.72
C GLN A 6 10.35 -22.81 3.34
N GLU A 7 10.39 -23.01 4.67
CA GLU A 7 11.60 -23.43 5.41
C GLU A 7 12.15 -24.78 4.90
N GLN A 8 11.26 -25.69 4.47
CA GLN A 8 11.63 -27.00 3.93
C GLN A 8 11.84 -27.00 2.42
N SER A 9 11.71 -25.84 1.75
CA SER A 9 11.84 -25.72 0.28
C SER A 9 10.96 -26.72 -0.49
N ILE A 10 9.74 -26.97 0.01
CA ILE A 10 8.79 -27.91 -0.60
C ILE A 10 8.29 -27.32 -1.92
N SER A 11 8.61 -28.00 -3.02
CA SER A 11 8.13 -27.64 -4.35
C SER A 11 6.62 -27.86 -4.48
N PRO A 12 5.88 -26.96 -5.16
CA PRO A 12 4.46 -27.14 -5.38
C PRO A 12 4.20 -28.37 -6.28
N VAL A 13 3.19 -29.15 -5.92
CA VAL A 13 2.73 -30.31 -6.72
C VAL A 13 2.08 -29.81 -8.02
N LYS A 14 1.47 -28.65 -7.99
CA LYS A 14 0.81 -28.05 -9.15
C LYS A 14 0.70 -26.53 -8.98
N GLU A 15 0.93 -25.80 -10.06
CA GLU A 15 0.78 -24.34 -10.11
C GLU A 15 -0.20 -23.96 -11.21
N VAL A 16 -1.00 -22.93 -10.96
CA VAL A 16 -1.90 -22.32 -11.93
C VAL A 16 -1.84 -20.82 -11.78
N THR A 17 -1.52 -20.13 -12.86
CA THR A 17 -1.61 -18.67 -12.90
C THR A 17 -3.05 -18.26 -13.21
N ASN A 18 -3.69 -17.56 -12.27
CA ASN A 18 -5.02 -17.00 -12.48
C ASN A 18 -4.92 -15.64 -13.18
N THR A 19 -5.42 -15.56 -14.40
CA THR A 19 -5.46 -14.34 -15.22
C THR A 19 -6.81 -13.61 -15.15
N GLY A 20 -7.55 -13.75 -14.04
CA GLY A 20 -8.83 -13.08 -13.83
C GLY A 20 -10.05 -14.00 -13.83
N ALA A 21 -9.86 -15.33 -13.87
CA ALA A 21 -10.98 -16.27 -13.74
C ALA A 21 -11.55 -16.27 -12.31
N ALA A 22 -12.87 -16.34 -12.20
CA ALA A 22 -13.58 -16.39 -10.90
C ALA A 22 -13.28 -17.67 -10.11
N ASN A 23 -12.88 -18.75 -10.79
CA ASN A 23 -12.54 -20.03 -10.18
C ASN A 23 -11.26 -20.58 -10.79
N VAL A 24 -10.43 -21.20 -9.97
CA VAL A 24 -9.26 -21.97 -10.37
C VAL A 24 -9.49 -23.43 -9.97
N GLU A 25 -9.27 -24.36 -10.89
CA GLU A 25 -9.49 -25.79 -10.66
C GLU A 25 -8.19 -26.56 -10.77
N PHE A 26 -7.85 -27.30 -9.74
CA PHE A 26 -6.76 -28.27 -9.74
C PHE A 26 -7.33 -29.68 -9.94
N LYS A 27 -7.03 -30.30 -11.08
CA LYS A 27 -7.52 -31.64 -11.44
C LYS A 27 -6.49 -32.71 -11.17
N ASN A 28 -6.97 -33.95 -10.93
CA ASN A 28 -6.16 -35.13 -10.79
C ASN A 28 -5.13 -35.07 -9.65
N LEU A 29 -5.54 -34.48 -8.52
CA LEU A 29 -4.75 -34.52 -7.28
C LEU A 29 -5.00 -35.87 -6.59
N PRO A 30 -3.95 -36.57 -6.10
CA PRO A 30 -4.10 -37.73 -5.23
C PRO A 30 -4.87 -37.41 -3.95
N PHE A 31 -5.36 -38.42 -3.23
CA PHE A 31 -5.87 -38.18 -1.88
C PHE A 31 -4.74 -37.71 -0.94
N GLY A 32 -5.05 -36.71 -0.11
CA GLY A 32 -4.06 -36.14 0.79
C GLY A 32 -4.46 -34.80 1.36
N TYR A 33 -3.56 -34.21 2.12
CA TYR A 33 -3.68 -32.85 2.64
C TYR A 33 -2.94 -31.90 1.70
N TYR A 34 -3.61 -30.80 1.35
CA TYR A 34 -3.07 -29.79 0.44
C TYR A 34 -3.05 -28.41 1.09
N LEU A 35 -1.92 -27.75 0.97
CA LEU A 35 -1.79 -26.33 1.19
C LEU A 35 -1.97 -25.64 -0.17
N VAL A 36 -3.04 -24.88 -0.31
CA VAL A 36 -3.23 -23.99 -1.46
C VAL A 36 -2.62 -22.65 -1.10
N ARG A 37 -1.62 -22.23 -1.85
CA ARG A 37 -0.98 -20.92 -1.70
C ARG A 37 -1.63 -19.95 -2.67
N SER A 38 -2.24 -18.94 -2.09
CA SER A 38 -2.75 -17.76 -2.76
C SER A 38 -2.27 -16.53 -1.98
N SER A 39 -2.87 -15.38 -2.17
CA SER A 39 -2.57 -14.20 -1.35
C SER A 39 -2.85 -14.40 0.14
N LEU A 40 -3.80 -15.28 0.51
CA LEU A 40 -4.16 -15.59 1.90
C LEU A 40 -3.75 -16.98 2.37
N GLY A 41 -3.70 -17.94 1.45
CA GLY A 41 -3.44 -19.34 1.72
C GLY A 41 -4.62 -20.10 2.37
N ALA A 42 -4.81 -21.34 2.02
CA ALA A 42 -5.83 -22.22 2.60
C ALA A 42 -5.34 -23.65 2.71
N LEU A 43 -5.80 -24.38 3.74
CA LEU A 43 -5.57 -25.82 3.91
C LEU A 43 -6.84 -26.57 3.54
N CYS A 44 -6.70 -27.64 2.78
CA CYS A 44 -7.79 -28.58 2.52
C CYS A 44 -7.29 -30.02 2.53
N ALA A 45 -8.22 -30.94 2.76
CA ALA A 45 -8.00 -32.38 2.59
C ALA A 45 -8.85 -32.89 1.43
N ILE A 46 -8.28 -33.76 0.62
CA ILE A 46 -8.97 -34.48 -0.46
C ILE A 46 -8.93 -35.96 -0.10
N ASP A 47 -10.09 -36.56 0.10
CA ASP A 47 -10.24 -37.98 0.44
C ASP A 47 -11.49 -38.57 -0.22
N THR A 48 -11.82 -39.83 0.11
CA THR A 48 -12.99 -40.52 -0.44
C THR A 48 -14.33 -39.90 -0.05
N THR A 49 -14.38 -39.18 1.06
CA THR A 49 -15.60 -38.50 1.55
C THR A 49 -15.71 -37.07 1.01
N ASN A 50 -14.59 -36.45 0.64
CA ASN A 50 -14.50 -35.12 0.06
C ASN A 50 -13.60 -35.10 -1.20
N PRO A 51 -14.00 -35.81 -2.27
CA PRO A 51 -13.18 -35.95 -3.49
C PRO A 51 -13.13 -34.67 -4.33
N LYS A 52 -13.97 -33.69 -4.03
CA LYS A 52 -14.07 -32.40 -4.71
C LYS A 52 -14.05 -31.29 -3.67
N ALA A 53 -12.94 -31.13 -2.99
CA ALA A 53 -12.81 -30.06 -2.02
C ALA A 53 -12.93 -28.69 -2.71
N VAL A 54 -13.77 -27.82 -2.17
CA VAL A 54 -13.97 -26.44 -2.63
C VAL A 54 -13.47 -25.50 -1.54
N ILE A 55 -12.46 -24.72 -1.89
CA ILE A 55 -11.99 -23.62 -1.06
C ILE A 55 -12.66 -22.34 -1.56
N LYS A 56 -13.43 -21.70 -0.71
CA LYS A 56 -13.98 -20.38 -0.98
C LYS A 56 -13.09 -19.37 -0.28
N GLU A 57 -12.15 -18.81 -1.01
CA GLU A 57 -11.40 -17.66 -0.51
C GLU A 57 -12.28 -16.42 -0.63
N LYS A 58 -12.59 -15.81 0.50
CA LYS A 58 -13.11 -14.44 0.52
C LYS A 58 -11.93 -13.50 0.38
N ASN A 59 -11.46 -13.34 -0.85
CA ASN A 59 -10.34 -12.47 -1.17
C ASN A 59 -10.86 -11.06 -1.46
N GLU A 60 -11.36 -10.38 -0.44
CA GLU A 60 -11.44 -8.93 -0.54
C GLU A 60 -10.03 -8.38 -0.52
N LYS A 61 -9.72 -7.53 -1.49
CA LYS A 61 -8.41 -6.87 -1.56
C LYS A 61 -8.46 -5.63 -0.68
N PRO A 62 -7.40 -5.35 0.08
CA PRO A 62 -7.31 -4.06 0.75
C PRO A 62 -7.32 -2.94 -0.30
N ILE A 63 -7.84 -1.80 0.11
CA ILE A 63 -7.92 -0.60 -0.71
C ILE A 63 -7.01 0.45 -0.05
N VAL A 64 -6.28 1.20 -0.86
CA VAL A 64 -5.60 2.41 -0.43
C VAL A 64 -6.15 3.59 -1.21
N THR A 65 -6.43 4.68 -0.51
CA THR A 65 -6.78 5.97 -1.11
C THR A 65 -5.76 7.01 -0.69
N LYS A 66 -5.64 8.08 -1.46
CA LYS A 66 -4.70 9.17 -1.20
C LYS A 66 -5.35 10.50 -1.54
N GLU A 67 -5.11 11.50 -0.70
CA GLU A 67 -5.53 12.87 -0.92
C GLU A 67 -4.42 13.83 -0.49
N VAL A 68 -4.44 15.01 -1.08
CA VAL A 68 -3.60 16.16 -0.75
C VAL A 68 -4.49 17.29 -0.27
N GLN A 69 -4.02 18.08 0.70
CA GLN A 69 -4.76 19.23 1.21
C GLN A 69 -4.46 20.47 0.37
N GLU A 70 -5.50 21.17 -0.05
CA GLU A 70 -5.41 22.50 -0.61
C GLU A 70 -5.09 23.52 0.49
N ASN A 71 -3.94 24.18 0.41
CA ASN A 71 -3.47 25.09 1.46
C ASN A 71 -4.40 26.28 1.70
N SER A 72 -5.01 26.80 0.64
CA SER A 72 -5.86 28.00 0.70
C SER A 72 -7.22 27.76 1.34
N THR A 73 -7.78 26.55 1.22
CA THR A 73 -9.13 26.21 1.68
C THR A 73 -9.17 25.17 2.79
N GLY A 74 -8.07 24.41 2.96
CA GLY A 74 -8.00 23.27 3.86
C GLY A 74 -8.78 22.04 3.38
N SER A 75 -9.34 22.06 2.16
CA SER A 75 -10.08 20.93 1.60
C SER A 75 -9.14 19.82 1.08
N TRP A 76 -9.59 18.57 1.22
CA TRP A 76 -8.87 17.40 0.75
C TRP A 76 -9.31 17.01 -0.66
N GLY A 77 -8.37 16.63 -1.51
CA GLY A 77 -8.66 16.26 -2.89
C GLY A 77 -7.49 15.55 -3.57
N LYS A 78 -7.60 15.45 -4.90
CA LYS A 78 -6.56 14.79 -5.71
C LYS A 78 -5.49 15.77 -6.23
N GLN A 79 -5.70 17.05 -6.05
CA GLN A 79 -4.77 18.10 -6.47
C GLN A 79 -4.83 19.30 -5.54
N ASN A 80 -3.75 20.06 -5.49
CA ASN A 80 -3.64 21.34 -4.79
C ASN A 80 -2.69 22.27 -5.55
N ASP A 81 -2.75 23.55 -5.20
CA ASP A 81 -1.79 24.58 -5.60
C ASP A 81 -0.88 24.92 -4.41
N ALA A 82 0.41 25.17 -4.68
CA ALA A 82 1.38 25.51 -3.65
C ALA A 82 2.54 26.34 -4.20
N GLU A 83 3.23 27.07 -3.31
CA GLU A 83 4.43 27.82 -3.62
C GLU A 83 5.68 27.05 -3.18
N ILE A 84 6.83 27.34 -3.81
CA ILE A 84 8.12 26.79 -3.38
C ILE A 84 8.38 27.22 -1.92
N GLY A 85 8.68 26.24 -1.07
CA GLY A 85 8.84 26.41 0.36
C GLY A 85 7.58 26.06 1.18
N ASP A 86 6.45 25.83 0.54
CA ASP A 86 5.23 25.40 1.23
C ASP A 86 5.32 23.95 1.72
N LYS A 87 4.72 23.72 2.87
CA LYS A 87 4.47 22.38 3.40
C LYS A 87 3.15 21.85 2.83
N ILE A 88 3.27 20.71 2.12
CA ILE A 88 2.15 20.02 1.50
C ILE A 88 1.73 18.87 2.42
N LEU A 89 0.46 18.85 2.79
CA LEU A 89 -0.11 17.83 3.66
C LEU A 89 -0.81 16.73 2.84
N TYR A 90 -0.51 15.48 3.18
CA TYR A 90 -1.11 14.30 2.57
C TYR A 90 -1.85 13.46 3.61
N GLN A 91 -2.93 12.84 3.17
CA GLN A 91 -3.54 11.73 3.89
C GLN A 91 -3.75 10.54 2.96
N SER A 92 -3.47 9.36 3.48
CA SER A 92 -3.80 8.09 2.82
C SER A 92 -4.60 7.23 3.77
N VAL A 93 -5.59 6.52 3.23
CA VAL A 93 -6.43 5.63 4.03
C VAL A 93 -6.34 4.23 3.45
N ILE A 94 -5.93 3.27 4.29
CA ILE A 94 -5.97 1.85 3.98
C ILE A 94 -7.23 1.28 4.62
N THR A 95 -8.07 0.61 3.81
CA THR A 95 -9.16 -0.24 4.31
C THR A 95 -8.68 -1.68 4.22
N ALA A 96 -8.47 -2.32 5.37
CA ALA A 96 -7.99 -3.68 5.43
C ALA A 96 -9.07 -4.67 4.94
N ALA A 97 -8.61 -5.69 4.22
CA ALA A 97 -9.50 -6.69 3.67
C ALA A 97 -9.96 -7.72 4.71
N ASP A 98 -11.04 -8.43 4.39
CA ASP A 98 -11.43 -9.65 5.09
C ASP A 98 -10.33 -10.71 4.94
N GLY A 99 -10.12 -11.53 6.00
CA GLY A 99 -9.11 -12.59 6.00
C GLY A 99 -7.78 -12.20 6.62
N ASN A 100 -7.64 -10.99 7.16
CA ASN A 100 -6.48 -10.49 7.90
C ASN A 100 -5.14 -10.77 7.19
N PRO A 101 -4.92 -10.23 5.98
CA PRO A 101 -3.64 -10.38 5.32
C PRO A 101 -2.52 -9.78 6.18
N SER A 102 -1.38 -10.46 6.19
CA SER A 102 -0.17 -10.02 6.90
C SER A 102 0.75 -9.23 5.97
N ASN A 103 1.87 -8.76 6.52
CA ASN A 103 2.94 -8.13 5.76
C ASN A 103 2.51 -6.88 4.97
N TYR A 104 1.68 -6.03 5.59
CA TYR A 104 1.32 -4.75 5.00
C TYR A 104 2.54 -3.84 4.88
N VAL A 105 2.79 -3.36 3.66
CA VAL A 105 3.78 -2.32 3.39
C VAL A 105 3.15 -1.24 2.54
N PHE A 106 3.14 -0.03 3.05
CA PHE A 106 2.73 1.18 2.33
C PHE A 106 3.94 1.74 1.59
N HIS A 107 3.81 1.96 0.31
CA HIS A 107 4.85 2.46 -0.58
C HIS A 107 4.46 3.85 -1.09
N ASP A 108 5.35 4.83 -0.95
CA ASP A 108 5.13 6.19 -1.42
C ASP A 108 6.27 6.64 -2.34
N THR A 109 5.92 7.24 -3.45
CA THR A 109 6.87 7.76 -4.43
C THR A 109 6.54 9.20 -4.77
N MET A 110 7.43 10.11 -4.43
CA MET A 110 7.33 11.53 -4.69
C MET A 110 8.22 11.93 -5.88
N SER A 111 7.75 12.86 -6.71
CA SER A 111 8.58 13.50 -7.73
C SER A 111 9.67 14.39 -7.10
N ALA A 112 10.66 14.78 -7.91
CA ALA A 112 11.86 15.48 -7.44
C ALA A 112 11.59 16.85 -6.78
N GLY A 113 10.48 17.50 -7.12
CA GLY A 113 10.06 18.76 -6.52
C GLY A 113 9.48 18.63 -5.11
N LEU A 114 9.32 17.39 -4.59
CA LEU A 114 8.78 17.13 -3.26
C LEU A 114 9.86 16.53 -2.36
N THR A 115 10.08 17.11 -1.19
CA THR A 115 10.98 16.58 -0.15
C THR A 115 10.18 16.02 1.00
N PHE A 116 10.24 14.71 1.21
CA PHE A 116 9.53 14.01 2.29
C PHE A 116 10.00 14.45 3.68
N LEU A 117 9.05 14.69 4.59
CA LEU A 117 9.30 15.07 5.98
C LEU A 117 8.99 13.87 6.89
N LYS A 118 10.00 13.04 7.16
CA LYS A 118 9.87 11.76 7.90
C LYS A 118 9.24 11.94 9.30
N GLU A 119 9.57 13.01 9.99
CA GLU A 119 9.11 13.30 11.36
C GLU A 119 7.64 13.77 11.42
N GLU A 120 7.05 14.06 10.27
CA GLU A 120 5.65 14.50 10.17
C GLU A 120 4.68 13.31 9.89
N VAL A 121 5.18 12.07 9.96
CA VAL A 121 4.33 10.89 9.76
C VAL A 121 3.57 10.56 11.03
N SER A 122 2.26 10.38 10.89
CA SER A 122 1.36 9.92 11.95
C SER A 122 0.41 8.86 11.43
N VAL A 123 0.26 7.77 12.15
CA VAL A 123 -0.57 6.62 11.78
C VAL A 123 -1.68 6.44 12.80
N TYR A 124 -2.92 6.34 12.34
CA TYR A 124 -4.11 6.15 13.17
C TYR A 124 -4.87 4.92 12.72
N ILE A 125 -5.43 4.15 13.66
CA ILE A 125 -6.30 3.00 13.36
C ILE A 125 -7.70 3.28 13.90
N ASN A 126 -8.73 3.02 13.08
CA ASN A 126 -10.14 3.09 13.45
C ASN A 126 -10.55 4.42 14.09
N ASN A 127 -10.11 5.55 13.50
CA ASN A 127 -10.38 6.91 13.99
C ASN A 127 -9.90 7.17 15.43
N ALA A 128 -8.83 6.49 15.87
CA ALA A 128 -8.21 6.79 17.15
C ALA A 128 -7.84 8.29 17.24
N GLU A 129 -8.01 8.89 18.42
CA GLU A 129 -7.66 10.31 18.65
C GLU A 129 -6.15 10.53 18.71
N THR A 130 -5.38 9.48 19.06
CA THR A 130 -3.92 9.54 19.17
C THR A 130 -3.26 8.62 18.14
N PRO A 131 -2.14 9.05 17.56
CA PRO A 131 -1.42 8.20 16.63
C PRO A 131 -0.75 7.00 17.34
N LEU A 132 -0.48 5.94 16.56
CA LEU A 132 0.36 4.84 17.02
C LEU A 132 1.76 5.33 17.36
N THR A 133 2.31 4.85 18.47
CA THR A 133 3.70 5.12 18.89
C THR A 133 4.67 4.00 18.54
N SER A 134 4.15 2.84 18.11
CA SER A 134 4.93 1.65 17.74
C SER A 134 4.12 0.75 16.80
N GLY A 135 4.71 -0.38 16.39
CA GLY A 135 4.04 -1.36 15.52
C GLY A 135 4.24 -1.09 14.02
N TYR A 136 5.06 -0.10 13.68
CA TYR A 136 5.47 0.17 12.30
C TYR A 136 6.88 0.78 12.23
N ARG A 137 7.50 0.69 11.06
CA ARG A 137 8.79 1.31 10.75
C ARG A 137 8.69 2.11 9.47
N ILE A 138 9.34 3.28 9.45
CA ILE A 138 9.44 4.12 8.25
C ILE A 138 10.85 3.97 7.69
N LEU A 139 10.95 3.46 6.47
CA LEU A 139 12.20 3.25 5.75
C LEU A 139 12.32 4.24 4.58
N THR A 140 13.49 4.88 4.46
CA THR A 140 13.79 5.87 3.41
C THR A 140 15.11 5.53 2.71
N GLY A 141 15.33 6.09 1.52
CA GLY A 141 16.60 5.94 0.81
C GLY A 141 17.02 4.48 0.60
N GLN A 142 18.18 4.11 1.11
CA GLN A 142 18.77 2.77 1.02
C GLN A 142 18.75 2.02 2.36
N GLU A 143 17.83 2.39 3.26
CA GLU A 143 17.72 1.71 4.57
C GLU A 143 17.41 0.22 4.38
N GLU A 144 18.07 -0.61 5.22
CA GLU A 144 17.93 -2.07 5.15
C GLU A 144 16.48 -2.50 5.39
N GLY A 145 16.00 -3.38 4.53
CA GLY A 145 14.64 -3.91 4.56
C GLY A 145 13.65 -3.14 3.69
N LYS A 146 14.04 -2.03 3.07
CA LYS A 146 13.22 -1.33 2.08
C LYS A 146 13.05 -2.24 0.85
N LYS A 147 11.80 -2.41 0.39
CA LYS A 147 11.44 -3.40 -0.64
C LYS A 147 11.49 -2.85 -2.06
N ASP A 148 11.16 -1.57 -2.23
CA ASP A 148 11.16 -0.91 -3.53
C ASP A 148 12.10 0.30 -3.54
N ALA A 149 13.21 0.18 -4.27
CA ALA A 149 14.22 1.24 -4.37
C ALA A 149 13.68 2.52 -5.05
N ALA A 150 12.62 2.41 -5.85
CA ALA A 150 11.99 3.55 -6.51
C ALA A 150 11.11 4.40 -5.57
N CYS A 151 10.67 3.84 -4.45
CA CYS A 151 9.87 4.58 -3.48
C CYS A 151 10.71 5.59 -2.71
N THR A 152 10.13 6.76 -2.44
CA THR A 152 10.71 7.78 -1.55
C THR A 152 10.79 7.24 -0.14
N PHE A 153 9.68 6.65 0.34
CA PHE A 153 9.66 5.97 1.63
C PHE A 153 8.69 4.79 1.63
N GLU A 154 8.86 3.93 2.62
CA GLU A 154 7.95 2.83 2.91
C GLU A 154 7.55 2.84 4.38
N ILE A 155 6.32 2.42 4.69
CA ILE A 155 5.89 2.12 6.06
C ILE A 155 5.61 0.64 6.15
N HIS A 156 6.41 -0.07 6.92
CA HIS A 156 6.28 -1.49 7.20
C HIS A 156 5.51 -1.69 8.50
N PHE A 157 4.33 -2.28 8.42
CA PHE A 157 3.54 -2.61 9.59
C PHE A 157 3.94 -3.97 10.16
N GLU A 158 4.05 -4.07 11.48
CA GLU A 158 4.25 -5.35 12.16
C GLU A 158 2.99 -6.21 12.02
N ASN A 159 3.19 -7.53 11.94
CA ASN A 159 2.05 -8.45 11.85
C ASN A 159 1.19 -8.37 13.12
N GLY A 160 -0.12 -8.30 12.92
CA GLY A 160 -1.09 -8.19 14.02
C GLY A 160 -1.41 -6.77 14.47
N ILE A 161 -0.81 -5.74 13.87
CA ILE A 161 -1.18 -4.34 14.12
C ILE A 161 -2.44 -3.95 13.34
N ILE A 162 -2.56 -4.44 12.11
CA ILE A 162 -3.73 -4.22 11.26
C ILE A 162 -4.56 -5.49 11.23
N HIS A 163 -5.83 -5.39 11.60
CA HIS A 163 -6.78 -6.49 11.64
C HIS A 163 -7.80 -6.38 10.49
N THR A 164 -8.60 -7.41 10.33
CA THR A 164 -9.71 -7.45 9.37
C THR A 164 -10.64 -6.24 9.55
N ASN A 165 -10.96 -5.57 8.45
CA ASN A 165 -11.82 -4.38 8.38
C ASN A 165 -11.30 -3.14 9.11
N ASP A 166 -10.06 -3.14 9.59
CA ASP A 166 -9.47 -1.92 10.13
C ASP A 166 -9.33 -0.85 9.05
N VAL A 167 -9.51 0.39 9.47
CA VAL A 167 -9.26 1.59 8.67
C VAL A 167 -8.02 2.28 9.21
N VAL A 168 -6.94 2.28 8.44
CA VAL A 168 -5.66 2.88 8.83
C VAL A 168 -5.48 4.20 8.10
N LYS A 169 -5.46 5.31 8.82
CA LYS A 169 -5.18 6.63 8.27
C LYS A 169 -3.72 7.00 8.52
N ILE A 170 -3.02 7.34 7.45
CA ILE A 170 -1.63 7.80 7.44
C ILE A 170 -1.63 9.26 7.03
N CYS A 171 -1.19 10.14 7.94
CA CYS A 171 -0.98 11.55 7.67
C CYS A 171 0.52 11.81 7.59
N TYR A 172 0.96 12.60 6.64
CA TYR A 172 2.36 12.94 6.45
C TYR A 172 2.50 14.21 5.61
N ALA A 173 3.72 14.72 5.49
CA ALA A 173 3.97 15.95 4.76
C ALA A 173 5.20 15.86 3.86
N ALA A 174 5.24 16.74 2.88
CA ALA A 174 6.42 17.07 2.09
C ALA A 174 6.59 18.58 1.99
N LEU A 175 7.81 19.01 1.70
CA LEU A 175 8.12 20.39 1.34
C LEU A 175 8.17 20.49 -0.19
N LEU A 176 7.49 21.48 -0.79
CA LEU A 176 7.69 21.81 -2.20
C LEU A 176 9.03 22.53 -2.34
N ASN A 177 9.98 21.88 -2.98
CA ASN A 177 11.37 22.32 -3.05
C ASN A 177 11.70 23.04 -4.38
N GLU A 178 12.91 23.55 -4.50
CA GLU A 178 13.41 24.33 -5.64
C GLU A 178 13.45 23.55 -6.98
N ASN A 179 13.34 22.20 -6.95
CA ASN A 179 13.28 21.39 -8.16
C ASN A 179 11.86 21.32 -8.74
N ALA A 180 10.86 21.85 -8.03
CA ALA A 180 9.50 21.89 -8.53
C ALA A 180 9.42 22.76 -9.79
N LYS A 181 8.81 22.19 -10.81
CA LYS A 181 8.67 22.87 -12.09
C LYS A 181 7.47 23.80 -12.08
N VAL A 182 7.70 25.02 -12.57
CA VAL A 182 6.63 26.00 -12.72
C VAL A 182 5.69 25.60 -13.88
N CYS A 183 4.39 25.69 -13.66
CA CYS A 183 3.34 25.31 -14.63
C CYS A 183 3.38 23.83 -15.03
N ASP A 184 3.97 22.97 -14.22
CA ASP A 184 3.97 21.52 -14.39
C ASP A 184 3.53 20.85 -13.07
N GLU A 185 3.21 19.57 -13.09
CA GLU A 185 2.73 18.86 -11.94
C GLU A 185 3.86 18.17 -11.17
N GLU A 186 3.88 18.33 -9.85
CA GLU A 186 4.60 17.45 -8.96
C GLU A 186 3.66 16.35 -8.49
N THR A 187 4.09 15.11 -8.58
CA THR A 187 3.25 13.96 -8.28
C THR A 187 3.70 13.25 -7.02
N ASN A 188 2.72 12.74 -6.28
CA ASN A 188 2.96 11.82 -5.18
C ASN A 188 2.02 10.62 -5.30
N SER A 189 2.59 9.42 -5.44
CA SER A 189 1.88 8.18 -5.73
C SER A 189 2.08 7.16 -4.63
N VAL A 190 1.01 6.43 -4.31
CA VAL A 190 1.05 5.36 -3.30
C VAL A 190 0.46 4.06 -3.82
N TYR A 191 0.94 2.97 -3.28
CA TYR A 191 0.31 1.66 -3.34
C TYR A 191 0.61 0.88 -2.07
N LEU A 192 -0.15 -0.18 -1.84
CA LEU A 192 0.02 -1.10 -0.73
C LEU A 192 0.44 -2.47 -1.25
N THR A 193 1.45 -3.09 -0.63
CA THR A 193 1.69 -4.52 -0.76
C THR A 193 1.22 -5.24 0.51
N TYR A 194 0.76 -6.50 0.37
CA TYR A 194 0.20 -7.28 1.46
C TYR A 194 0.31 -8.77 1.17
N GLY A 195 0.28 -9.58 2.21
CA GLY A 195 0.42 -11.03 2.09
C GLY A 195 1.77 -11.41 1.47
N GLU A 196 1.77 -12.43 0.61
CA GLU A 196 2.99 -12.88 -0.09
C GLU A 196 3.24 -12.08 -1.38
N ASN A 197 2.20 -11.80 -2.16
CA ASN A 197 2.33 -11.17 -3.49
C ASN A 197 1.19 -10.19 -3.82
N GLY A 198 0.40 -9.80 -2.83
CA GLY A 198 -0.70 -8.85 -3.05
C GLY A 198 -0.17 -7.43 -3.30
N LYS A 199 -0.80 -6.72 -4.25
CA LYS A 199 -0.54 -5.31 -4.54
C LYS A 199 -1.84 -4.62 -4.92
N THR A 200 -2.07 -3.40 -4.39
CA THR A 200 -3.21 -2.56 -4.79
C THR A 200 -2.93 -1.81 -6.08
N THR A 201 -3.96 -1.16 -6.62
CA THR A 201 -3.80 -0.11 -7.63
C THR A 201 -3.00 1.06 -7.04
N ILE A 202 -2.39 1.86 -7.94
CA ILE A 202 -1.67 3.06 -7.56
C ILE A 202 -2.66 4.22 -7.47
N GLU A 203 -2.56 5.00 -6.39
CA GLU A 203 -3.29 6.24 -6.19
C GLU A 203 -2.31 7.41 -6.25
N THR A 204 -2.67 8.47 -6.97
CA THR A 204 -1.78 9.62 -7.21
C THR A 204 -2.49 10.93 -6.88
N THR A 205 -1.75 11.86 -6.29
CA THR A 205 -2.11 13.27 -6.13
C THR A 205 -1.14 14.15 -6.90
N LYS A 206 -1.59 15.36 -7.22
CA LYS A 206 -0.84 16.35 -8.00
C LYS A 206 -0.76 17.66 -7.23
N THR A 207 0.41 18.27 -7.25
CA THR A 207 0.66 19.61 -6.71
C THR A 207 1.14 20.50 -7.84
N PHE A 208 0.52 21.66 -8.03
CA PHE A 208 0.87 22.62 -9.05
C PHE A 208 1.54 23.85 -8.43
N ASN A 209 2.57 24.33 -9.12
CA ASN A 209 3.25 25.58 -8.80
C ASN A 209 3.12 26.54 -9.99
N TRP A 210 2.61 27.73 -9.72
CA TRP A 210 2.33 28.72 -10.75
C TRP A 210 3.23 29.93 -10.59
N SER A 211 3.69 30.51 -11.71
CA SER A 211 4.34 31.82 -11.70
C SER A 211 3.69 32.76 -12.72
N PHE A 212 3.72 34.03 -12.44
CA PHE A 212 3.30 35.06 -13.38
C PHE A 212 4.34 36.17 -13.44
N GLY A 213 4.52 36.71 -14.62
CA GLY A 213 5.39 37.87 -14.84
C GLY A 213 4.59 39.17 -14.89
N VAL A 214 5.02 40.19 -14.17
CA VAL A 214 4.46 41.53 -14.24
C VAL A 214 5.44 42.43 -14.99
N TYR A 215 4.99 42.99 -16.09
CA TYR A 215 5.77 43.95 -16.88
C TYR A 215 5.24 45.37 -16.65
N LYS A 216 6.13 46.27 -16.24
CA LYS A 216 5.82 47.70 -16.13
C LYS A 216 6.26 48.33 -17.44
N PHE A 217 5.32 48.96 -18.17
CA PHE A 217 5.59 49.81 -19.30
C PHE A 217 5.67 51.25 -18.86
N THR A 218 6.71 51.99 -19.26
CA THR A 218 6.89 53.42 -19.02
C THR A 218 6.65 54.16 -20.34
#